data_62424665e51f0f69df51537004eb8f5c
#
_entry.id   62424665e51f0f69df51537004eb8f5c
#
_cell.length_a   1.000
_cell.length_b   1.000
_cell.length_c   1.000
_cell.angle_alpha   90.00
_cell.angle_beta   90.00
_cell.angle_gamma   90.00
#
_symmetry.space_group_name_H-M   'P 1'
#
loop_
_entity.id
_entity.type
_entity.pdbx_description
1 polymer ?
#
loop_
_entity_poly.entity_id
_entity_poly.type
_entity_poly.pdbx_seq_one_letter_code
_entity_poly.pdbx_strand_id
1 'polypeptide(L)'
;IPSGVKKLSNSLFGRCSSLKDIEIPDSVAIIDECAFYECTSLDSINTNKATQINQYAFYGCSGLTSVRFGEPLEYLGYMSFANCADLCDVYSYSHKVPKILRGSNHNPFQDSMIEETILHVPGSLIEDYKATFPWNQFGSIVVLEGTDGIEAIHKPNLVIQSVGGIVNIAGIEGVGKVEFYSLDGKALGKSFVINGTVSFAS
;
A
#
# COMPACT_ATOMS: atom_id res chain seq x y z
N ILE A 1 3.40 -18.23 2.96
CA ILE A 1 4.88 -18.21 2.79
C ILE A 1 5.50 -18.32 4.18
N PRO A 2 6.47 -19.24 4.44
CA PRO A 2 7.12 -19.36 5.76
C PRO A 2 7.87 -18.09 6.17
N SER A 3 7.80 -17.77 7.47
CA SER A 3 8.61 -16.69 8.05
C SER A 3 10.11 -17.04 7.94
N GLY A 4 10.93 -16.12 7.48
CA GLY A 4 12.37 -16.37 7.24
C GLY A 4 12.78 -16.49 5.78
N VAL A 5 11.81 -16.63 4.85
CA VAL A 5 12.06 -16.49 3.40
C VAL A 5 12.50 -15.06 3.13
N LYS A 6 13.69 -14.87 2.54
CA LYS A 6 14.26 -13.55 2.24
C LYS A 6 13.96 -13.06 0.83
N LYS A 7 13.63 -14.00 -0.06
CA LYS A 7 13.42 -13.73 -1.48
C LYS A 7 12.36 -14.66 -2.03
N LEU A 8 11.37 -14.11 -2.74
CA LEU A 8 10.49 -14.90 -3.59
C LEU A 8 11.20 -15.12 -4.92
N SER A 9 11.54 -16.37 -5.19
CA SER A 9 12.34 -16.74 -6.37
C SER A 9 11.60 -16.50 -7.68
N ASN A 10 12.37 -16.46 -8.77
CA ASN A 10 11.84 -16.34 -10.13
C ASN A 10 10.69 -17.34 -10.36
N SER A 11 9.57 -16.83 -10.88
CA SER A 11 8.37 -17.59 -11.26
C SER A 11 7.74 -18.46 -10.17
N LEU A 12 8.01 -18.18 -8.87
CA LEU A 12 7.59 -19.04 -7.74
C LEU A 12 6.08 -19.31 -7.73
N PHE A 13 5.26 -18.30 -8.01
CA PHE A 13 3.80 -18.40 -8.13
C PHE A 13 3.32 -18.07 -9.57
N GLY A 14 4.25 -18.08 -10.53
CA GLY A 14 3.90 -17.75 -11.91
C GLY A 14 2.74 -18.61 -12.42
N ARG A 15 1.74 -17.97 -13.03
CA ARG A 15 0.52 -18.59 -13.58
C ARG A 15 -0.37 -19.31 -12.55
N CYS A 16 -0.26 -18.99 -11.28
CA CYS A 16 -1.22 -19.40 -10.25
C CYS A 16 -2.53 -18.63 -10.43
N SER A 17 -3.26 -18.89 -11.52
CA SER A 17 -4.44 -18.11 -11.94
C SER A 17 -5.61 -18.17 -10.95
N SER A 18 -5.62 -19.13 -10.03
CA SER A 18 -6.64 -19.23 -8.97
C SER A 18 -6.20 -18.63 -7.63
N LEU A 19 -4.99 -18.07 -7.53
CA LEU A 19 -4.48 -17.42 -6.33
C LEU A 19 -5.20 -16.08 -6.13
N LYS A 20 -6.00 -15.96 -5.06
CA LYS A 20 -6.81 -14.76 -4.77
C LYS A 20 -6.12 -13.80 -3.82
N ASP A 21 -5.47 -14.34 -2.81
CA ASP A 21 -4.75 -13.58 -1.81
C ASP A 21 -3.48 -14.33 -1.37
N ILE A 22 -2.50 -13.59 -0.90
CA ILE A 22 -1.26 -14.15 -0.35
C ILE A 22 -0.60 -13.15 0.59
N GLU A 23 -0.25 -13.61 1.77
CA GLU A 23 0.53 -12.82 2.72
C GLU A 23 2.03 -12.96 2.39
N ILE A 24 2.70 -11.83 2.17
CA ILE A 24 4.16 -11.75 2.03
C ILE A 24 4.73 -11.43 3.41
N PRO A 25 5.54 -12.32 4.02
CA PRO A 25 6.14 -12.07 5.32
C PRO A 25 7.12 -10.90 5.29
N ASP A 26 7.25 -10.20 6.42
CA ASP A 26 8.22 -9.10 6.61
C ASP A 26 9.68 -9.50 6.38
N SER A 27 9.97 -10.79 6.39
CA SER A 27 11.31 -11.30 6.08
C SER A 27 11.68 -11.18 4.60
N VAL A 28 10.71 -11.01 3.69
CA VAL A 28 10.94 -10.95 2.24
C VAL A 28 11.44 -9.58 1.84
N ALA A 29 12.69 -9.51 1.40
CA ALA A 29 13.32 -8.28 0.91
C ALA A 29 13.21 -8.12 -0.62
N ILE A 30 13.13 -9.23 -1.36
CA ILE A 30 13.12 -9.22 -2.83
C ILE A 30 11.97 -10.08 -3.35
N ILE A 31 11.15 -9.48 -4.23
CA ILE A 31 10.18 -10.18 -5.07
C ILE A 31 10.81 -10.27 -6.46
N ASP A 32 11.23 -11.50 -6.82
CA ASP A 32 12.05 -11.70 -8.01
C ASP A 32 11.23 -11.74 -9.31
N GLU A 33 11.93 -11.84 -10.42
CA GLU A 33 11.37 -11.83 -11.78
C GLU A 33 10.22 -12.83 -11.92
N CYS A 34 9.11 -12.39 -12.52
CA CYS A 34 7.93 -13.21 -12.78
C CYS A 34 7.32 -13.91 -11.53
N ALA A 35 7.65 -13.52 -10.30
CA ALA A 35 7.27 -14.27 -9.09
C ALA A 35 5.75 -14.52 -9.00
N PHE A 36 4.91 -13.59 -9.51
CA PHE A 36 3.45 -13.69 -9.59
C PHE A 36 2.92 -13.46 -11.02
N TYR A 37 3.73 -13.77 -12.02
CA TYR A 37 3.39 -13.59 -13.43
C TYR A 37 2.04 -14.26 -13.75
N GLU A 38 1.09 -13.53 -14.35
CA GLU A 38 -0.26 -14.02 -14.71
C GLU A 38 -1.05 -14.68 -13.56
N CYS A 39 -0.93 -14.17 -12.33
CA CYS A 39 -1.83 -14.50 -11.21
C CYS A 39 -3.16 -13.73 -11.38
N THR A 40 -3.99 -14.14 -12.33
CA THR A 40 -5.15 -13.35 -12.80
C THR A 40 -6.29 -13.18 -11.80
N SER A 41 -6.35 -14.00 -10.75
CA SER A 41 -7.34 -13.85 -9.67
C SER A 41 -6.82 -13.14 -8.43
N LEU A 42 -5.55 -12.67 -8.43
CA LEU A 42 -4.98 -11.96 -7.30
C LEU A 42 -5.67 -10.59 -7.18
N ASP A 43 -6.36 -10.36 -6.06
CA ASP A 43 -7.18 -9.17 -5.85
C ASP A 43 -6.36 -7.99 -5.29
N SER A 44 -5.51 -8.26 -4.32
CA SER A 44 -4.67 -7.24 -3.71
C SER A 44 -3.31 -7.80 -3.30
N ILE A 45 -2.31 -6.92 -3.18
CA ILE A 45 -0.99 -7.30 -2.69
C ILE A 45 -0.41 -6.23 -1.76
N ASN A 46 0.10 -6.68 -0.62
CA ASN A 46 0.94 -5.87 0.26
C ASN A 46 2.38 -6.39 0.20
N THR A 47 3.31 -5.54 -0.23
CA THR A 47 4.71 -5.93 -0.37
C THR A 47 5.53 -5.76 0.91
N ASN A 48 4.89 -5.31 1.99
CA ASN A 48 5.45 -5.18 3.36
C ASN A 48 6.87 -4.57 3.38
N LYS A 49 7.88 -5.38 3.70
CA LYS A 49 9.28 -4.96 3.84
C LYS A 49 10.14 -5.23 2.60
N ALA A 50 9.52 -5.51 1.45
CA ALA A 50 10.27 -5.66 0.21
C ALA A 50 10.95 -4.33 -0.18
N THR A 51 12.25 -4.40 -0.45
CA THR A 51 13.05 -3.28 -0.94
C THR A 51 13.10 -3.23 -2.46
N GLN A 52 12.83 -4.35 -3.11
CA GLN A 52 12.95 -4.51 -4.56
C GLN A 52 11.88 -5.45 -5.11
N ILE A 53 11.22 -4.99 -6.18
CA ILE A 53 10.30 -5.78 -7.00
C ILE A 53 10.88 -5.82 -8.41
N ASN A 54 11.21 -7.03 -8.89
CA ASN A 54 11.91 -7.20 -10.16
C ASN A 54 10.96 -7.19 -11.37
N GLN A 55 11.56 -7.29 -12.56
CA GLN A 55 10.83 -7.22 -13.83
C GLN A 55 9.75 -8.30 -13.91
N TYR A 56 8.60 -7.94 -14.48
CA TYR A 56 7.44 -8.84 -14.67
C TYR A 56 6.89 -9.48 -13.39
N ALA A 57 7.26 -9.04 -12.19
CA ALA A 57 6.91 -9.73 -10.95
C ALA A 57 5.40 -9.96 -10.79
N PHE A 58 4.56 -9.00 -11.17
CA PHE A 58 3.10 -9.05 -11.17
C PHE A 58 2.50 -8.78 -12.56
N TYR A 59 3.25 -9.06 -13.62
CA TYR A 59 2.76 -8.89 -14.99
C TYR A 59 1.50 -9.70 -15.23
N GLY A 60 0.47 -9.08 -15.81
CA GLY A 60 -0.76 -9.76 -16.17
C GLY A 60 -1.62 -10.22 -14.99
N CYS A 61 -1.40 -9.66 -13.78
CA CYS A 61 -2.32 -9.82 -12.66
C CYS A 61 -3.58 -8.99 -12.91
N SER A 62 -4.41 -9.41 -13.88
CA SER A 62 -5.52 -8.60 -14.41
C SER A 62 -6.61 -8.30 -13.39
N GLY A 63 -6.82 -9.17 -12.39
CA GLY A 63 -7.77 -8.95 -11.29
C GLY A 63 -7.22 -8.13 -10.12
N LEU A 64 -5.97 -7.62 -10.21
CA LEU A 64 -5.34 -6.87 -9.13
C LEU A 64 -5.95 -5.47 -9.04
N THR A 65 -6.75 -5.23 -7.99
CA THR A 65 -7.44 -3.95 -7.76
C THR A 65 -6.61 -2.97 -6.94
N SER A 66 -5.77 -3.47 -6.03
CA SER A 66 -4.94 -2.61 -5.18
C SER A 66 -3.56 -3.17 -4.88
N VAL A 67 -2.59 -2.25 -4.78
CA VAL A 67 -1.20 -2.55 -4.41
C VAL A 67 -0.78 -1.67 -3.24
N ARG A 68 -0.12 -2.28 -2.24
CA ARG A 68 0.50 -1.55 -1.12
C ARG A 68 2.01 -1.77 -1.12
N PHE A 69 2.76 -0.72 -1.39
CA PHE A 69 4.21 -0.69 -1.28
C PHE A 69 4.60 -0.32 0.15
N GLY A 70 5.37 -1.19 0.81
CA GLY A 70 5.87 -0.92 2.15
C GLY A 70 6.93 0.20 2.19
N GLU A 71 7.24 0.66 3.39
CA GLU A 71 8.18 1.77 3.64
C GLU A 71 9.56 1.62 2.97
N PRO A 72 10.21 0.42 2.95
CA PRO A 72 11.56 0.31 2.46
C PRO A 72 11.66 0.11 0.94
N LEU A 73 10.55 0.17 0.19
CA LEU A 73 10.63 -0.05 -1.26
C LEU A 73 11.52 1.01 -1.91
N GLU A 74 12.57 0.56 -2.60
CA GLU A 74 13.54 1.39 -3.30
C GLU A 74 13.47 1.25 -4.82
N TYR A 75 13.10 0.05 -5.32
CA TYR A 75 13.21 -0.26 -6.74
C TYR A 75 12.01 -1.02 -7.29
N LEU A 76 11.54 -0.56 -8.46
CA LEU A 76 10.58 -1.29 -9.31
C LEU A 76 11.25 -1.69 -10.64
N GLY A 77 11.01 -2.93 -11.06
CA GLY A 77 11.48 -3.47 -12.33
C GLY A 77 10.58 -3.11 -13.50
N TYR A 78 11.11 -3.29 -14.71
CA TYR A 78 10.40 -3.15 -15.96
C TYR A 78 9.14 -4.03 -16.00
N MET A 79 8.00 -3.45 -16.38
CA MET A 79 6.71 -4.15 -16.48
C MET A 79 6.31 -4.94 -15.22
N SER A 80 6.79 -4.55 -14.05
CA SER A 80 6.52 -5.31 -12.81
C SER A 80 5.04 -5.37 -12.45
N PHE A 81 4.23 -4.41 -12.87
CA PHE A 81 2.77 -4.33 -12.73
C PHE A 81 2.09 -4.00 -14.06
N ALA A 82 2.65 -4.43 -15.18
CA ALA A 82 2.05 -4.22 -16.50
C ALA A 82 0.85 -5.15 -16.72
N ASN A 83 -0.11 -4.71 -17.53
CA ASN A 83 -1.35 -5.44 -17.82
C ASN A 83 -2.15 -5.83 -16.56
N CYS A 84 -2.12 -5.00 -15.52
CA CYS A 84 -3.02 -5.06 -14.36
C CYS A 84 -4.25 -4.22 -14.67
N ALA A 85 -5.24 -4.81 -15.38
CA ALA A 85 -6.35 -4.07 -15.99
C ALA A 85 -7.32 -3.47 -14.97
N ASP A 86 -7.50 -4.13 -13.81
CA ASP A 86 -8.45 -3.71 -12.78
C ASP A 86 -7.80 -2.83 -11.69
N LEU A 87 -6.55 -2.34 -11.89
CA LEU A 87 -5.81 -1.59 -10.88
C LEU A 87 -6.47 -0.21 -10.65
N CYS A 88 -7.03 -0.03 -9.45
CA CYS A 88 -7.71 1.19 -9.03
C CYS A 88 -6.90 2.04 -8.05
N ASP A 89 -6.17 1.39 -7.13
CA ASP A 89 -5.45 2.07 -6.06
C ASP A 89 -4.02 1.56 -5.91
N VAL A 90 -3.08 2.49 -5.79
CA VAL A 90 -1.68 2.21 -5.44
C VAL A 90 -1.31 3.03 -4.21
N TYR A 91 -0.93 2.36 -3.13
CA TYR A 91 -0.47 2.99 -1.88
C TYR A 91 1.04 2.85 -1.77
N SER A 92 1.76 3.96 -1.71
CA SER A 92 3.20 3.96 -1.46
C SER A 92 3.52 4.58 -0.10
N TYR A 93 3.96 3.75 0.83
CA TYR A 93 4.44 4.18 2.15
C TYR A 93 5.95 4.47 2.14
N SER A 94 6.60 4.41 0.97
CA SER A 94 8.04 4.56 0.84
C SER A 94 8.52 5.94 1.30
N HIS A 95 9.65 5.98 1.99
CA HIS A 95 10.28 7.22 2.47
C HIS A 95 10.94 8.07 1.37
N LYS A 96 10.95 7.60 0.14
CA LYS A 96 11.44 8.27 -1.09
C LYS A 96 10.72 7.67 -2.30
N VAL A 97 10.65 8.43 -3.38
CA VAL A 97 10.09 7.93 -4.63
C VAL A 97 10.89 6.72 -5.11
N PRO A 98 10.27 5.53 -5.27
CA PRO A 98 10.98 4.35 -5.73
C PRO A 98 11.54 4.54 -7.14
N LYS A 99 12.78 4.08 -7.35
CA LYS A 99 13.48 4.19 -8.63
C LYS A 99 13.08 3.05 -9.56
N ILE A 100 13.13 3.34 -10.86
CA ILE A 100 12.91 2.32 -11.87
C ILE A 100 14.23 1.64 -12.22
N LEU A 101 14.28 0.32 -12.10
CA LEU A 101 15.45 -0.47 -12.49
C LEU A 101 15.70 -0.35 -13.99
N ARG A 102 16.96 -0.15 -14.37
CA ARG A 102 17.44 0.00 -15.77
C ARG A 102 17.00 1.28 -16.49
N GLY A 103 16.50 2.30 -15.75
CA GLY A 103 16.32 3.65 -16.29
C GLY A 103 14.90 4.04 -16.67
N SER A 104 14.72 5.32 -16.97
CA SER A 104 13.41 6.00 -17.10
C SER A 104 12.54 5.55 -18.28
N ASN A 105 13.07 4.80 -19.23
CA ASN A 105 12.28 4.33 -20.39
C ASN A 105 11.56 3.00 -20.13
N HIS A 106 11.61 2.48 -18.91
CA HIS A 106 11.07 1.18 -18.55
C HIS A 106 9.89 1.36 -17.60
N ASN A 107 8.67 1.47 -18.15
CA ASN A 107 7.46 1.67 -17.35
C ASN A 107 7.07 0.39 -16.59
N PRO A 108 7.04 0.41 -15.24
CA PRO A 108 6.55 -0.72 -14.44
C PRO A 108 5.06 -1.00 -14.66
N PHE A 109 4.26 0.01 -14.99
CA PHE A 109 2.80 -0.04 -15.12
C PHE A 109 2.33 -0.02 -16.59
N GLN A 110 3.19 -0.42 -17.51
CA GLN A 110 2.85 -0.39 -18.93
C GLN A 110 1.56 -1.17 -19.22
N ASP A 111 0.69 -0.61 -20.03
CA ASP A 111 -0.61 -1.22 -20.41
C ASP A 111 -1.55 -1.52 -19.21
N SER A 112 -1.31 -0.89 -18.06
CA SER A 112 -2.26 -0.80 -16.94
C SER A 112 -2.91 0.59 -17.00
N MET A 113 -4.19 0.68 -16.63
CA MET A 113 -5.00 1.92 -16.76
C MET A 113 -4.65 2.95 -15.67
N ILE A 114 -3.35 3.29 -15.52
CA ILE A 114 -2.89 4.17 -14.43
C ILE A 114 -3.43 5.59 -14.50
N GLU A 115 -3.89 6.03 -15.68
CA GLU A 115 -4.59 7.31 -15.84
C GLU A 115 -5.94 7.36 -15.12
N GLU A 116 -6.49 6.19 -14.77
CA GLU A 116 -7.73 6.05 -13.98
C GLU A 116 -7.45 5.61 -12.53
N THR A 117 -6.19 5.30 -12.21
CA THR A 117 -5.75 4.79 -10.90
C THR A 117 -5.38 5.94 -9.95
N ILE A 118 -5.71 5.79 -8.67
CA ILE A 118 -5.32 6.73 -7.61
C ILE A 118 -4.01 6.27 -6.98
N LEU A 119 -3.02 7.16 -6.96
CA LEU A 119 -1.76 6.95 -6.25
C LEU A 119 -1.76 7.70 -4.92
N HIS A 120 -1.69 6.96 -3.83
CA HIS A 120 -1.63 7.49 -2.47
C HIS A 120 -0.19 7.53 -2.00
N VAL A 121 0.32 8.71 -1.59
CA VAL A 121 1.74 8.93 -1.24
C VAL A 121 1.89 9.76 0.03
N PRO A 122 3.03 9.68 0.74
CA PRO A 122 3.32 10.59 1.85
C PRO A 122 3.24 12.05 1.41
N GLY A 123 2.59 12.90 2.22
CA GLY A 123 2.40 14.32 1.90
C GLY A 123 3.71 15.07 1.65
N SER A 124 4.78 14.69 2.36
CA SER A 124 6.13 15.25 2.17
C SER A 124 6.78 14.94 0.82
N LEU A 125 6.28 13.94 0.09
CA LEU A 125 6.84 13.47 -1.19
C LEU A 125 5.91 13.72 -2.38
N ILE A 126 4.73 14.30 -2.18
CA ILE A 126 3.71 14.42 -3.23
C ILE A 126 4.23 15.17 -4.47
N GLU A 127 5.02 16.22 -4.30
CA GLU A 127 5.58 16.99 -5.41
C GLU A 127 6.69 16.20 -6.14
N ASP A 128 7.47 15.40 -5.42
CA ASP A 128 8.49 14.52 -6.01
C ASP A 128 7.83 13.42 -6.87
N TYR A 129 6.70 12.84 -6.42
CA TYR A 129 5.94 11.88 -7.22
C TYR A 129 5.34 12.52 -8.48
N LYS A 130 4.77 13.73 -8.37
CA LYS A 130 4.26 14.49 -9.52
C LYS A 130 5.34 14.89 -10.53
N ALA A 131 6.58 15.03 -10.09
CA ALA A 131 7.72 15.38 -10.96
C ALA A 131 8.42 14.16 -11.59
N THR A 132 8.13 12.94 -11.10
CA THR A 132 8.93 11.75 -11.44
C THR A 132 8.15 10.76 -12.31
N PHE A 133 8.67 10.43 -13.50
CA PHE A 133 8.15 9.33 -14.33
C PHE A 133 8.46 7.96 -13.68
N PRO A 134 7.54 6.98 -13.71
CA PRO A 134 6.20 6.99 -14.32
C PRO A 134 5.10 7.46 -13.37
N TRP A 135 5.42 7.84 -12.15
CA TRP A 135 4.48 8.19 -11.09
C TRP A 135 3.56 9.35 -11.48
N ASN A 136 4.09 10.31 -12.27
CA ASN A 136 3.33 11.46 -12.78
C ASN A 136 2.30 11.09 -13.86
N GLN A 137 2.18 9.82 -14.23
CA GLN A 137 1.18 9.34 -15.21
C GLN A 137 -0.11 8.85 -14.53
N PHE A 138 -0.12 8.75 -13.20
CA PHE A 138 -1.34 8.36 -12.47
C PHE A 138 -2.42 9.45 -12.60
N GLY A 139 -3.67 9.03 -12.74
CA GLY A 139 -4.81 9.94 -12.92
C GLY A 139 -5.03 10.87 -11.75
N SER A 140 -4.70 10.41 -10.55
CA SER A 140 -4.75 11.21 -9.32
C SER A 140 -3.60 10.85 -8.40
N ILE A 141 -2.92 11.85 -7.83
CA ILE A 141 -1.91 11.66 -6.79
C ILE A 141 -2.37 12.40 -5.55
N VAL A 142 -2.67 11.63 -4.49
CA VAL A 142 -3.24 12.15 -3.26
C VAL A 142 -2.35 11.83 -2.06
N VAL A 143 -2.53 12.60 -0.99
CA VAL A 143 -1.82 12.32 0.26
C VAL A 143 -2.41 11.07 0.91
N LEU A 144 -1.56 10.16 1.40
CA LEU A 144 -1.97 9.06 2.27
C LEU A 144 -2.69 9.64 3.49
N GLU A 145 -3.96 9.27 3.66
CA GLU A 145 -4.68 9.63 4.87
C GLU A 145 -4.13 8.80 6.05
N GLY A 146 -3.80 9.46 7.15
CA GLY A 146 -3.42 8.80 8.40
C GLY A 146 -1.97 8.37 8.56
N THR A 147 -1.01 8.93 7.80
CA THR A 147 0.43 8.63 7.99
C THR A 147 1.05 9.27 9.24
N ASP A 148 0.27 9.95 10.06
CA ASP A 148 0.67 10.41 11.39
C ASP A 148 0.37 9.35 12.49
N GLY A 149 0.54 8.07 12.17
CA GLY A 149 0.51 6.96 13.14
C GLY A 149 -0.87 6.36 13.44
N ILE A 150 -1.90 6.72 12.67
CA ILE A 150 -3.22 6.08 12.77
C ILE A 150 -3.49 5.37 11.43
N GLU A 151 -3.60 4.04 11.42
CA GLU A 151 -4.23 3.33 10.31
C GLU A 151 -5.66 3.87 10.17
N ALA A 152 -5.92 4.65 9.12
CA ALA A 152 -7.27 5.05 8.81
C ALA A 152 -8.05 3.79 8.38
N ILE A 153 -8.79 3.22 9.32
CA ILE A 153 -9.86 2.28 8.96
C ILE A 153 -10.87 3.13 8.18
N HIS A 154 -10.86 2.98 6.86
CA HIS A 154 -11.81 3.68 6.00
C HIS A 154 -13.21 3.09 6.22
N LYS A 155 -13.85 3.53 7.32
CA LYS A 155 -15.30 3.44 7.47
C LYS A 155 -15.86 4.78 7.01
N PRO A 156 -16.74 4.84 6.02
CA PRO A 156 -17.19 6.08 5.38
C PRO A 156 -17.85 7.09 6.32
N ASN A 157 -18.03 6.75 7.58
CA ASN A 157 -18.69 7.61 8.60
C ASN A 157 -17.80 7.90 9.83
N LEU A 158 -16.51 7.49 9.84
CA LEU A 158 -15.63 7.73 10.97
C LEU A 158 -15.04 9.16 10.86
N VAL A 159 -15.34 10.00 11.82
CA VAL A 159 -14.82 11.36 11.92
C VAL A 159 -13.88 11.45 13.13
N ILE A 160 -12.63 11.85 12.88
CA ILE A 160 -11.62 12.08 13.92
C ILE A 160 -11.30 13.57 13.93
N GLN A 161 -11.50 14.25 15.05
CA GLN A 161 -11.21 15.67 15.22
C GLN A 161 -10.42 15.90 16.51
N SER A 162 -9.41 16.77 16.44
CA SER A 162 -8.69 17.24 17.64
C SER A 162 -8.93 18.73 17.83
N VAL A 163 -9.47 19.09 19.00
CA VAL A 163 -9.73 20.47 19.37
C VAL A 163 -9.27 20.68 20.82
N GLY A 164 -8.34 21.62 21.04
CA GLY A 164 -7.88 22.00 22.38
C GLY A 164 -7.24 20.84 23.17
N GLY A 165 -6.52 19.93 22.52
CA GLY A 165 -5.89 18.75 23.14
C GLY A 165 -6.87 17.60 23.41
N ILE A 166 -8.09 17.66 22.89
CA ILE A 166 -9.07 16.59 23.00
C ILE A 166 -9.24 15.95 21.61
N VAL A 167 -9.06 14.65 21.52
CA VAL A 167 -9.34 13.85 20.31
C VAL A 167 -10.76 13.30 20.41
N ASN A 168 -11.61 13.70 19.48
CA ASN A 168 -12.98 13.21 19.34
C ASN A 168 -13.08 12.26 18.15
N ILE A 169 -13.64 11.09 18.37
CA ILE A 169 -13.89 10.09 17.32
C ILE A 169 -15.40 9.86 17.26
N ALA A 170 -16.01 10.13 16.13
CA ALA A 170 -17.44 9.92 15.88
C ALA A 170 -17.66 8.95 14.71
N GLY A 171 -18.86 8.39 14.57
CA GLY A 171 -19.22 7.46 13.52
C GLY A 171 -18.84 5.99 13.81
N ILE A 172 -18.62 5.65 15.09
CA ILE A 172 -18.38 4.25 15.49
C ILE A 172 -19.72 3.51 15.48
N GLU A 173 -19.81 2.51 14.60
CA GLU A 173 -20.95 1.62 14.52
C GLU A 173 -20.64 0.28 15.24
N GLY A 174 -21.59 -0.19 16.07
CA GLY A 174 -21.44 -1.42 16.86
C GLY A 174 -20.63 -1.21 18.15
N VAL A 175 -20.13 -2.31 18.70
CA VAL A 175 -19.28 -2.32 19.89
C VAL A 175 -17.82 -2.32 19.44
N GLY A 176 -17.06 -1.36 19.88
CA GLY A 176 -15.66 -1.19 19.53
C GLY A 176 -14.78 -0.87 20.73
N LYS A 177 -13.50 -1.21 20.61
CA LYS A 177 -12.45 -0.80 21.54
C LYS A 177 -11.53 0.19 20.81
N VAL A 178 -11.31 1.34 21.45
CA VAL A 178 -10.36 2.36 20.97
C VAL A 178 -9.20 2.41 21.94
N GLU A 179 -7.99 2.28 21.45
CA GLU A 179 -6.76 2.42 22.21
C GLU A 179 -5.94 3.58 21.64
N PHE A 180 -5.44 4.42 22.51
CA PHE A 180 -4.62 5.59 22.18
C PHE A 180 -3.17 5.32 22.53
N TYR A 181 -2.26 5.65 21.62
CA TYR A 181 -0.83 5.52 21.82
C TYR A 181 -0.14 6.84 21.48
N SER A 182 0.95 7.15 22.18
CA SER A 182 1.87 8.23 21.81
C SER A 182 2.73 7.83 20.61
N LEU A 183 3.37 8.80 19.97
CA LEU A 183 4.23 8.56 18.80
C LEU A 183 5.42 7.60 19.06
N ASP A 184 5.83 7.49 20.33
CA ASP A 184 6.85 6.53 20.79
C ASP A 184 6.26 5.16 21.17
N GLY A 185 4.98 4.92 20.87
CA GLY A 185 4.30 3.64 21.08
C GLY A 185 3.81 3.38 22.51
N LYS A 186 3.86 4.38 23.42
CA LYS A 186 3.36 4.24 24.78
C LYS A 186 1.84 4.35 24.81
N ALA A 187 1.16 3.37 25.41
CA ALA A 187 -0.29 3.41 25.59
C ALA A 187 -0.70 4.61 26.45
N LEU A 188 -1.56 5.47 25.90
CA LEU A 188 -2.11 6.67 26.56
C LEU A 188 -3.45 6.35 27.22
N GLY A 189 -4.23 5.44 26.65
CA GLY A 189 -5.51 5.05 27.21
C GLY A 189 -6.29 4.11 26.29
N LYS A 190 -7.41 3.62 26.82
CA LYS A 190 -8.36 2.78 26.07
C LYS A 190 -9.78 3.09 26.51
N SER A 191 -10.72 3.03 25.59
CA SER A 191 -12.14 3.18 25.84
C SER A 191 -12.95 2.17 25.06
N PHE A 192 -14.08 1.73 25.63
CA PHE A 192 -15.09 0.94 24.93
C PHE A 192 -16.24 1.85 24.51
N VAL A 193 -16.71 1.69 23.29
CA VAL A 193 -17.77 2.50 22.72
C VAL A 193 -18.83 1.57 22.12
N ILE A 194 -20.09 1.93 22.30
CA ILE A 194 -21.23 1.27 21.66
C ILE A 194 -21.98 2.34 20.88
N ASN A 195 -21.99 2.25 19.56
CA ASN A 195 -22.69 3.17 18.64
C ASN A 195 -22.59 4.64 19.05
N GLY A 196 -21.41 5.25 18.92
CA GLY A 196 -21.29 6.62 19.40
C GLY A 196 -20.00 7.36 19.12
N THR A 197 -19.71 8.26 20.03
CA THR A 197 -18.52 9.12 20.02
C THR A 197 -17.68 8.80 21.25
N VAL A 198 -16.37 8.78 21.08
CA VAL A 198 -15.41 8.72 22.19
C VAL A 198 -14.53 9.96 22.16
N SER A 199 -14.22 10.50 23.34
CA SER A 199 -13.31 11.61 23.51
C SER A 199 -12.16 11.23 24.42
N PHE A 200 -10.96 11.64 24.06
CA PHE A 200 -9.75 11.44 24.84
C PHE A 200 -9.02 12.78 24.98
N ALA A 201 -8.70 13.15 26.22
CA ALA A 201 -7.87 14.31 26.53
C ALA A 201 -6.39 13.88 26.58
N SER A 202 -5.54 14.54 25.80
CA SER A 202 -4.09 14.33 25.78
C SER A 202 -3.39 15.02 26.94
#